data_fe1893725c7459a6fee3377aa829044a
#
_entry.id   fe1893725c7459a6fee3377aa829044a
#
_cell.length_a   1.000
_cell.length_b   1.000
_cell.length_c   1.000
_cell.angle_alpha   90.00
_cell.angle_beta   90.00
_cell.angle_gamma   90.00
#
_symmetry.space_group_name_H-M   'P 1'
#
loop_
_entity.id
_entity.type
_entity.pdbx_description
1 polymer ?
#
loop_
_entity_poly.entity_id
_entity_poly.type
_entity_poly.pdbx_seq_one_letter_code
_entity_poly.pdbx_strand_id
1 'polypeptide(L)'
;NEKNNVISYDLVEQGASSGIKKDNVEFKIQDFREDDTLDYDNISIIMIDVDPHDGTAEEEMFEYLEDKGWKGLVLLDDIGPQWPEIEDFWNRITYPKINVTEIGHMSGTGLVNFDGKHSIDWL
;
A
#
# COMPACT_ATOMS: atom_id res chain seq x y z
N ASN A 1 15.42 -12.97 -16.19
CA ASN A 1 14.49 -12.01 -15.61
C ASN A 1 13.83 -12.67 -14.40
N GLU A 2 14.30 -12.35 -13.22
CA GLU A 2 13.62 -12.73 -11.99
C GLU A 2 12.25 -12.06 -11.99
N LYS A 3 11.20 -12.85 -11.85
CA LYS A 3 9.85 -12.31 -11.71
C LYS A 3 9.72 -11.72 -10.32
N ASN A 4 9.18 -10.52 -10.22
CA ASN A 4 8.79 -9.96 -8.93
C ASN A 4 7.72 -10.86 -8.28
N ASN A 5 7.85 -11.09 -6.99
CA ASN A 5 6.85 -11.80 -6.21
C ASN A 5 5.85 -10.80 -5.66
N VAL A 6 4.59 -11.19 -5.63
CA VAL A 6 3.48 -10.41 -5.07
C VAL A 6 2.81 -11.24 -3.99
N ILE A 7 2.61 -10.67 -2.82
CA ILE A 7 1.77 -11.24 -1.77
C ILE A 7 0.60 -10.30 -1.55
N SER A 8 -0.60 -10.83 -1.71
CA SER A 8 -1.85 -10.08 -1.52
C SER A 8 -2.54 -10.56 -0.24
N TYR A 9 -2.90 -9.62 0.61
CA TYR A 9 -3.59 -9.89 1.86
C TYR A 9 -5.04 -9.37 1.79
N ASP A 10 -5.95 -10.14 2.32
CA ASP A 10 -7.33 -9.75 2.53
C ASP A 10 -7.86 -10.41 3.81
N LEU A 11 -8.82 -9.80 4.49
CA LEU A 11 -9.45 -10.38 5.68
C LEU A 11 -10.52 -11.40 5.33
N VAL A 12 -11.03 -11.35 4.09
CA VAL A 12 -12.03 -12.26 3.57
C VAL A 12 -11.64 -12.77 2.20
N GLU A 13 -12.07 -13.97 1.85
CA GLU A 13 -11.83 -14.51 0.52
C GLU A 13 -12.61 -13.73 -0.54
N GLN A 14 -11.88 -13.16 -1.50
CA GLN A 14 -12.46 -12.48 -2.65
C GLN A 14 -12.56 -13.44 -3.82
N GLY A 15 -13.73 -13.51 -4.44
CA GLY A 15 -13.97 -14.42 -5.58
C GLY A 15 -13.00 -14.19 -6.76
N ALA A 16 -12.52 -12.96 -6.94
CA ALA A 16 -11.55 -12.63 -7.98
C ALA A 16 -10.17 -13.25 -7.73
N SER A 17 -9.73 -13.39 -6.47
CA SER A 17 -8.42 -13.97 -6.13
C SER A 17 -8.35 -15.46 -6.44
N SER A 18 -9.46 -16.19 -6.34
CA SER A 18 -9.52 -17.62 -6.63
C SER A 18 -9.29 -17.96 -8.12
N GLY A 19 -9.49 -16.99 -9.02
CA GLY A 19 -9.29 -17.13 -10.45
C GLY A 19 -7.86 -16.84 -10.94
N ILE A 20 -7.02 -16.23 -10.11
CA ILE A 20 -5.65 -15.85 -10.48
C ILE A 20 -4.69 -16.95 -10.01
N LYS A 21 -4.11 -17.68 -10.96
CA LYS A 21 -3.11 -18.72 -10.72
C LYS A 21 -1.82 -18.35 -11.43
N LYS A 22 -0.92 -17.72 -10.70
CA LYS A 22 0.43 -17.40 -11.18
C LYS A 22 1.45 -17.80 -10.12
N ASP A 23 2.59 -18.35 -10.56
CA ASP A 23 3.64 -18.87 -9.68
C ASP A 23 4.27 -17.79 -8.79
N ASN A 24 4.16 -16.53 -9.19
CA ASN A 24 4.74 -15.38 -8.49
C ASN A 24 3.70 -14.54 -7.72
N VAL A 25 2.48 -15.03 -7.55
CA VAL A 25 1.41 -14.35 -6.80
C VAL A 25 0.88 -15.30 -5.74
N GLU A 26 0.91 -14.86 -4.50
CA GLU A 26 0.36 -15.56 -3.35
C GLU A 26 -0.77 -14.74 -2.74
N PHE A 27 -1.89 -15.38 -2.41
CA PHE A 27 -3.00 -14.75 -1.70
C PHE A 27 -3.09 -15.32 -0.28
N LYS A 28 -3.18 -14.44 0.72
CA LYS A 28 -3.30 -14.79 2.14
C LYS A 28 -4.55 -14.14 2.73
N ILE A 29 -5.34 -14.94 3.44
CA ILE A 29 -6.53 -14.46 4.15
C ILE A 29 -6.15 -14.22 5.60
N GLN A 30 -5.57 -13.07 5.85
CA GLN A 30 -5.16 -12.60 7.18
C GLN A 30 -4.74 -11.14 7.12
N ASP A 31 -4.62 -10.50 8.26
CA ASP A 31 -3.94 -9.20 8.38
C ASP A 31 -2.43 -9.41 8.17
N PHE A 32 -1.82 -8.62 7.26
CA PHE A 32 -0.39 -8.75 6.99
C PHE A 32 0.48 -8.50 8.23
N ARG A 33 -0.01 -7.71 9.19
CA ARG A 33 0.68 -7.42 10.45
C ARG A 33 0.82 -8.64 11.35
N GLU A 34 -0.02 -9.65 11.16
CA GLU A 34 0.01 -10.92 11.88
C GLU A 34 0.87 -11.99 11.18
N ASP A 35 1.38 -11.70 9.99
CA ASP A 35 2.23 -12.63 9.23
C ASP A 35 3.71 -12.47 9.64
N ASP A 36 4.16 -13.34 10.53
CA ASP A 36 5.54 -13.39 11.02
C ASP A 36 6.54 -13.95 10.00
N THR A 37 6.06 -14.44 8.86
CA THR A 37 6.90 -14.95 7.77
C THR A 37 7.35 -13.87 6.79
N LEU A 38 6.81 -12.65 6.89
CA LEU A 38 7.19 -11.54 6.01
C LEU A 38 8.63 -11.07 6.26
N ASP A 39 9.41 -11.05 5.19
CA ASP A 39 10.75 -10.46 5.18
C ASP A 39 10.68 -9.01 4.68
N TYR A 40 10.53 -8.07 5.62
CA TYR A 40 10.40 -6.65 5.33
C TYR A 40 11.61 -6.05 4.60
N ASP A 41 12.80 -6.63 4.76
CA ASP A 41 14.01 -6.16 4.07
C ASP A 41 13.95 -6.42 2.55
N ASN A 42 13.16 -7.39 2.14
CA ASN A 42 12.95 -7.74 0.74
C ASN A 42 11.65 -7.20 0.13
N ILE A 43 10.89 -6.39 0.87
CA ILE A 43 9.68 -5.72 0.38
C ILE A 43 10.04 -4.32 -0.09
N SER A 44 9.85 -4.04 -1.37
CA SER A 44 10.18 -2.74 -1.98
C SER A 44 8.99 -1.81 -2.09
N ILE A 45 7.80 -2.37 -2.31
CA ILE A 45 6.55 -1.62 -2.53
C ILE A 45 5.43 -2.27 -1.73
N ILE A 46 4.63 -1.47 -1.08
CA ILE A 46 3.39 -1.88 -0.41
C ILE A 46 2.24 -1.05 -0.99
N MET A 47 1.19 -1.72 -1.44
CA MET A 47 -0.07 -1.05 -1.82
C MET A 47 -1.06 -1.20 -0.67
N ILE A 48 -1.69 -0.09 -0.29
CA ILE A 48 -2.73 -0.03 0.73
C ILE A 48 -4.03 0.40 0.06
N ASP A 49 -4.99 -0.51 0.07
CA ASP A 49 -6.36 -0.35 -0.42
C ASP A 49 -7.25 -1.18 0.52
N VAL A 50 -7.83 -0.54 1.52
CA VAL A 50 -8.49 -1.24 2.63
C VAL A 50 -9.81 -0.59 3.02
N ASP A 51 -10.77 -1.43 3.42
CA ASP A 51 -12.01 -0.96 4.07
C ASP A 51 -11.77 -0.63 5.56
N PRO A 52 -12.56 0.26 6.14
CA PRO A 52 -13.81 0.90 5.65
C PRO A 52 -13.63 2.28 4.97
N HIS A 53 -12.47 2.65 4.52
CA HIS A 53 -12.18 3.93 3.84
C HIS A 53 -12.39 5.16 4.75
N ASP A 54 -12.07 5.02 6.02
CA ASP A 54 -12.21 6.08 7.05
C ASP A 54 -10.87 6.72 7.45
N GLY A 55 -9.79 6.32 6.80
CA GLY A 55 -8.44 6.81 7.08
C GLY A 55 -7.76 6.15 8.28
N THR A 56 -8.52 5.51 9.18
CA THR A 56 -7.97 4.91 10.41
C THR A 56 -7.10 3.70 10.11
N ALA A 57 -7.57 2.79 9.26
CA ALA A 57 -6.82 1.59 8.88
C ALA A 57 -5.53 1.95 8.15
N GLU A 58 -5.59 2.93 7.27
CA GLU A 58 -4.44 3.44 6.52
C GLU A 58 -3.39 4.05 7.46
N GLU A 59 -3.82 4.88 8.41
CA GLU A 59 -2.94 5.50 9.42
C GLU A 59 -2.29 4.44 10.32
N GLU A 60 -3.06 3.48 10.82
CA GLU A 60 -2.54 2.36 11.63
C GLU A 60 -1.51 1.52 10.87
N MET A 61 -1.71 1.30 9.56
CA MET A 61 -0.74 0.59 8.72
C MET A 61 0.56 1.38 8.55
N PHE A 62 0.46 2.70 8.39
CA PHE A 62 1.64 3.57 8.33
C PHE A 62 2.42 3.53 9.64
N GLU A 63 1.76 3.67 10.79
CA GLU A 63 2.39 3.57 12.11
C GLU A 63 3.08 2.20 12.30
N TYR A 64 2.43 1.13 11.88
CA TYR A 64 3.02 -0.21 11.95
C TYR A 64 4.30 -0.33 11.12
N LEU A 65 4.30 0.20 9.89
CA LEU A 65 5.48 0.17 9.02
C LEU A 65 6.61 1.05 9.57
N GLU A 66 6.28 2.19 10.18
CA GLU A 66 7.24 3.04 10.89
C GLU A 66 7.89 2.31 12.08
N ASP A 67 7.09 1.65 12.90
CA ASP A 67 7.56 0.89 14.06
C ASP A 67 8.47 -0.28 13.66
N LYS A 68 8.21 -0.89 12.50
CA LYS A 68 9.10 -1.90 11.91
C LYS A 68 10.39 -1.33 11.33
N GLY A 69 10.47 -0.02 11.18
CA GLY A 69 11.59 0.63 10.50
C GLY A 69 11.66 0.29 9.01
N TRP A 70 10.55 -0.11 8.40
CA TRP A 70 10.50 -0.46 6.99
C TRP A 70 10.80 0.75 6.10
N LYS A 71 11.51 0.49 5.01
CA LYS A 71 11.91 1.48 4.02
C LYS A 71 11.52 1.02 2.62
N GLY A 72 10.74 1.84 1.91
CA GLY A 72 10.27 1.53 0.58
C GLY A 72 9.21 2.51 0.10
N LEU A 73 8.47 2.13 -0.92
CA LEU A 73 7.41 2.94 -1.50
C LEU A 73 6.03 2.41 -1.10
N VAL A 74 5.13 3.31 -0.72
CA VAL A 74 3.73 2.98 -0.50
C VAL A 74 2.89 3.57 -1.63
N LEU A 75 2.05 2.74 -2.25
CA LEU A 75 0.92 3.18 -3.05
C LEU A 75 -0.31 3.21 -2.14
N LEU A 76 -0.89 4.39 -1.97
CA LEU A 76 -2.09 4.62 -1.18
C LEU A 76 -3.26 4.89 -2.12
N ASP A 77 -4.30 4.06 -2.06
CA ASP A 77 -5.51 4.25 -2.85
C ASP A 77 -6.49 5.22 -2.17
N ASP A 78 -7.45 5.69 -2.93
CA ASP A 78 -8.58 6.50 -2.47
C ASP A 78 -8.22 7.86 -1.83
N ILE A 79 -7.10 8.47 -2.21
CA ILE A 79 -6.68 9.78 -1.68
C ILE A 79 -7.50 10.98 -2.20
N GLY A 80 -8.47 10.73 -3.06
CA GLY A 80 -9.31 11.78 -3.67
C GLY A 80 -10.45 12.24 -2.79
N PRO A 81 -11.18 13.30 -3.22
CA PRO A 81 -12.23 13.93 -2.42
C PRO A 81 -13.47 13.06 -2.19
N GLN A 82 -13.59 11.92 -2.86
CA GLN A 82 -14.65 10.94 -2.64
C GLN A 82 -14.55 10.30 -1.24
N TRP A 83 -13.33 10.27 -0.69
CA TRP A 83 -13.02 9.71 0.62
C TRP A 83 -12.33 10.77 1.50
N PRO A 84 -13.11 11.70 2.08
CA PRO A 84 -12.54 12.89 2.74
C PRO A 84 -11.64 12.56 3.94
N GLU A 85 -11.87 11.46 4.63
CA GLU A 85 -11.05 11.03 5.75
C GLU A 85 -9.68 10.51 5.28
N ILE A 86 -9.63 9.80 4.15
CA ILE A 86 -8.36 9.35 3.55
C ILE A 86 -7.64 10.56 2.92
N GLU A 87 -8.37 11.47 2.28
CA GLU A 87 -7.79 12.71 1.76
C GLU A 87 -7.16 13.54 2.90
N ASP A 88 -7.82 13.64 4.05
CA ASP A 88 -7.26 14.31 5.23
C ASP A 88 -5.99 13.62 5.72
N PHE A 89 -6.00 12.30 5.84
CA PHE A 89 -4.81 11.53 6.18
C PHE A 89 -3.69 11.75 5.17
N TRP A 90 -3.98 11.67 3.87
CA TRP A 90 -3.03 11.96 2.80
C TRP A 90 -2.38 13.33 2.98
N ASN A 91 -3.17 14.36 3.26
CA ASN A 91 -2.67 15.73 3.44
C ASN A 91 -1.76 15.86 4.67
N ARG A 92 -1.97 15.05 5.71
CA ARG A 92 -1.16 15.03 6.94
C ARG A 92 0.16 14.26 6.81
N ILE A 93 0.32 13.41 5.80
CA ILE A 93 1.56 12.65 5.58
C ILE A 93 2.72 13.63 5.32
N THR A 94 3.78 13.51 6.11
CA THR A 94 4.97 14.36 6.02
C THR A 94 6.12 13.76 5.21
N TYR A 95 6.06 12.49 4.85
CA TYR A 95 7.02 11.87 3.93
C TYR A 95 6.99 12.52 2.55
N PRO A 96 8.09 12.48 1.79
CA PRO A 96 8.04 12.82 0.37
C PRO A 96 6.94 12.04 -0.33
N LYS A 97 6.06 12.74 -1.03
CA LYS A 97 4.88 12.15 -1.66
C LYS A 97 4.49 12.87 -2.93
N ILE A 98 3.83 12.16 -3.82
CA ILE A 98 3.27 12.71 -5.05
C ILE A 98 1.91 12.09 -5.35
N ASN A 99 0.97 12.93 -5.79
CA ASN A 99 -0.32 12.46 -6.29
C ASN A 99 -0.15 11.99 -7.74
N VAL A 100 -0.39 10.71 -7.97
CA VAL A 100 -0.28 10.07 -9.29
C VAL A 100 -1.64 9.63 -9.84
N THR A 101 -2.72 10.27 -9.42
CA THR A 101 -4.09 9.95 -9.84
C THR A 101 -4.27 9.96 -11.35
N GLU A 102 -3.56 10.82 -12.08
CA GLU A 102 -3.67 10.89 -13.55
C GLU A 102 -3.25 9.59 -14.25
N ILE A 103 -2.36 8.81 -13.63
CA ILE A 103 -1.89 7.52 -14.15
C ILE A 103 -2.33 6.34 -13.28
N GLY A 104 -2.99 6.61 -12.17
CA GLY A 104 -3.50 5.63 -11.23
C GLY A 104 -5.01 5.44 -11.31
N HIS A 105 -5.65 5.28 -10.18
CA HIS A 105 -7.08 5.07 -10.06
C HIS A 105 -7.84 6.39 -9.93
N MET A 106 -9.06 6.45 -10.49
CA MET A 106 -9.88 7.67 -10.53
C MET A 106 -10.31 8.18 -9.16
N SER A 107 -10.36 7.33 -8.14
CA SER A 107 -10.65 7.69 -6.74
C SER A 107 -9.47 8.37 -6.05
N GLY A 108 -8.33 8.40 -6.70
CA GLY A 108 -7.08 8.98 -6.21
C GLY A 108 -6.03 7.94 -5.88
N THR A 109 -4.81 8.16 -6.38
CA THR A 109 -3.66 7.31 -6.06
C THR A 109 -2.50 8.18 -5.61
N GLY A 110 -1.96 7.88 -4.43
CA GLY A 110 -0.80 8.54 -3.86
C GLY A 110 0.42 7.62 -3.84
N LEU A 111 1.59 8.17 -4.15
CA LEU A 111 2.86 7.50 -3.97
C LEU A 111 3.62 8.18 -2.83
N VAL A 112 3.98 7.41 -1.81
CA VAL A 112 4.70 7.89 -0.62
C VAL A 112 6.05 7.21 -0.51
N ASN A 113 7.10 7.98 -0.26
CA ASN A 113 8.46 7.48 -0.12
C ASN A 113 8.87 7.41 1.36
N PHE A 114 8.84 6.19 1.93
CA PHE A 114 9.23 5.91 3.31
C PHE A 114 10.74 5.84 3.52
N ASP A 115 11.53 5.71 2.48
CA ASP A 115 12.98 5.60 2.64
C ASP A 115 13.70 6.95 2.65
N GLY A 116 13.05 7.98 2.12
CA GLY A 116 13.60 9.33 2.03
C GLY A 116 14.84 9.47 1.15
N LYS A 117 15.27 8.39 0.50
CA LYS A 117 16.51 8.35 -0.29
C LYS A 117 16.27 8.52 -1.79
N HIS A 118 15.11 8.14 -2.25
CA HIS A 118 14.74 8.24 -3.66
C HIS A 118 14.03 9.55 -3.92
N SER A 119 14.42 10.21 -4.99
CA SER A 119 13.66 11.34 -5.51
C SER A 119 12.46 10.84 -6.31
N ILE A 120 11.30 11.47 -6.11
CA ILE A 120 10.10 11.20 -6.90
C ILE A 120 9.96 12.33 -7.96
N ASP A 121 11.04 12.64 -8.66
CA ASP A 121 11.11 13.77 -9.60
C ASP A 121 10.79 13.39 -11.04
N TRP A 122 10.46 12.15 -11.29
CA TRP A 122 10.29 11.63 -12.65
C TRP A 122 8.98 12.03 -13.35
N LEU A 123 8.24 12.90 -12.72
CA LEU A 123 7.09 13.57 -13.29
C LEU A 123 7.39 15.06 -13.48
#